data_6a0a484d4e5baebea3b65d30dd9e1507
#
_entry.id   6a0a484d4e5baebea3b65d30dd9e1507
#
_cell.length_a   1.000
_cell.length_b   1.000
_cell.length_c   1.000
_cell.angle_alpha   90.00
_cell.angle_beta   90.00
_cell.angle_gamma   90.00
#
_symmetry.space_group_name_H-M   'P 1'
#
loop_
_entity.id
_entity.type
_entity.pdbx_description
1 polymer ?
#
loop_
_entity_poly.entity_id
_entity_poly.type
_entity_poly.pdbx_seq_one_letter_code
_entity_poly.pdbx_strand_id
1 'polypeptide(L)'
;MVNKPNPKAYRPEDYPYERGLAFLLRDNYRYFSRHLKIHLERHGSSLPQWYFLRVLAGQDGLSQKELSDRVGVLAPGTVTALNKLQSKGWVERQPHPSDKRKSNVYLTKKGRRLVRSLLPEAIKSNNIALEILTEEQMEQLRELLILLRAGMKKKSIDGDFP
;
A
#
# COMPACT_ATOMS: atom_id res chain seq x y z
N MET A 1 -6.02 -28.72 -5.67
CA MET A 1 -6.44 -28.53 -7.07
C MET A 1 -6.66 -27.06 -7.29
N VAL A 2 -5.78 -26.38 -8.03
CA VAL A 2 -5.95 -24.95 -8.35
C VAL A 2 -7.07 -24.86 -9.38
N ASN A 3 -8.23 -24.38 -8.94
CA ASN A 3 -9.39 -24.17 -9.80
C ASN A 3 -8.97 -23.15 -10.88
N LYS A 4 -8.88 -23.60 -12.15
CA LYS A 4 -8.58 -22.70 -13.27
C LYS A 4 -9.64 -21.61 -13.30
N PRO A 5 -9.28 -20.33 -13.34
CA PRO A 5 -10.25 -19.24 -13.40
C PRO A 5 -11.15 -19.44 -14.64
N ASN A 6 -12.46 -19.34 -14.43
CA ASN A 6 -13.46 -19.44 -15.48
C ASN A 6 -13.21 -18.32 -16.52
N PRO A 7 -13.01 -18.63 -17.81
CA PRO A 7 -12.69 -17.65 -18.83
C PRO A 7 -13.92 -16.92 -19.39
N LYS A 8 -14.93 -16.59 -18.57
CA LYS A 8 -15.95 -15.66 -19.01
C LYS A 8 -15.39 -14.25 -18.95
N ALA A 9 -14.67 -13.87 -20.01
CA ALA A 9 -14.44 -12.46 -20.26
C ALA A 9 -15.80 -11.74 -20.33
N TYR A 10 -15.96 -10.64 -19.61
CA TYR A 10 -17.14 -9.80 -19.75
C TYR A 10 -17.22 -9.29 -21.20
N ARG A 11 -18.41 -9.38 -21.82
CA ARG A 11 -18.65 -8.66 -23.05
C ARG A 11 -18.96 -7.20 -22.73
N PRO A 12 -18.65 -6.24 -23.62
CA PRO A 12 -18.90 -4.83 -23.35
C PRO A 12 -20.35 -4.53 -22.95
N GLU A 13 -21.31 -5.19 -23.57
CA GLU A 13 -22.76 -5.06 -23.31
C GLU A 13 -23.19 -5.64 -21.95
N ASP A 14 -22.42 -6.62 -21.43
CA ASP A 14 -22.73 -7.33 -20.18
C ASP A 14 -21.88 -6.81 -19.01
N TYR A 15 -20.97 -5.82 -19.23
CA TYR A 15 -20.04 -5.37 -18.20
C TYR A 15 -20.75 -4.54 -17.12
N PRO A 16 -20.94 -5.09 -15.94
CA PRO A 16 -21.67 -4.38 -14.87
C PRO A 16 -20.77 -3.31 -14.26
N TYR A 17 -21.00 -2.05 -14.59
CA TYR A 17 -20.20 -0.93 -14.13
C TYR A 17 -19.95 -0.97 -12.61
N GLU A 18 -21.02 -1.12 -11.80
CA GLU A 18 -20.91 -1.10 -10.33
C GLU A 18 -20.40 -2.43 -9.72
N ARG A 19 -20.42 -3.51 -10.49
CA ARG A 19 -19.95 -4.84 -10.06
C ARG A 19 -18.59 -5.20 -10.63
N GLY A 20 -18.01 -4.33 -11.44
CA GLY A 20 -16.67 -4.51 -11.99
C GLY A 20 -15.63 -4.57 -10.86
N LEU A 21 -14.73 -5.56 -10.87
CA LEU A 21 -13.76 -5.78 -9.80
C LEU A 21 -12.91 -4.53 -9.51
N ALA A 22 -12.43 -3.86 -10.57
CA ALA A 22 -11.63 -2.65 -10.41
C ALA A 22 -12.41 -1.50 -9.75
N PHE A 23 -13.71 -1.37 -10.09
CA PHE A 23 -14.59 -0.40 -9.47
C PHE A 23 -14.79 -0.69 -8.00
N LEU A 24 -15.11 -1.95 -7.65
CA LEU A 24 -15.31 -2.37 -6.25
C LEU A 24 -14.04 -2.16 -5.42
N LEU A 25 -12.87 -2.52 -5.94
CA LEU A 25 -11.59 -2.32 -5.25
C LEU A 25 -11.31 -0.84 -5.00
N ARG A 26 -11.49 0.02 -6.00
CA ARG A 26 -11.30 1.47 -5.90
C ARG A 26 -12.26 2.09 -4.90
N ASP A 27 -13.54 1.71 -4.96
CA ASP A 27 -14.58 2.32 -4.14
C ASP A 27 -14.43 1.90 -2.68
N ASN A 28 -14.18 0.62 -2.41
CA ASN A 28 -13.84 0.15 -1.06
C ASN A 28 -12.59 0.84 -0.52
N TYR A 29 -11.52 0.93 -1.31
CA TYR A 29 -10.31 1.65 -0.91
C TYR A 29 -10.60 3.11 -0.50
N ARG A 30 -11.48 3.80 -1.23
CA ARG A 30 -11.91 5.17 -0.93
C ARG A 30 -12.57 5.26 0.45
N TYR A 31 -13.44 4.31 0.81
CA TYR A 31 -14.08 4.28 2.13
C TYR A 31 -13.08 3.94 3.24
N PHE A 32 -12.29 2.89 3.09
CA PHE A 32 -11.26 2.53 4.06
C PHE A 32 -10.25 3.65 4.33
N SER A 33 -9.85 4.35 3.28
CA SER A 33 -8.84 5.40 3.40
C SER A 33 -9.37 6.72 3.97
N ARG A 34 -10.69 6.95 3.90
CA ARG A 34 -11.30 8.23 4.31
C ARG A 34 -11.06 8.57 5.78
N HIS A 35 -11.28 7.61 6.67
CA HIS A 35 -11.06 7.80 8.11
C HIS A 35 -9.59 8.12 8.39
N LEU A 36 -8.70 7.28 7.93
CA LEU A 36 -7.26 7.45 8.14
C LEU A 36 -6.74 8.77 7.53
N LYS A 37 -7.25 9.18 6.36
CA LYS A 37 -6.86 10.43 5.70
C LYS A 37 -7.07 11.64 6.60
N ILE A 38 -8.19 11.75 7.29
CA ILE A 38 -8.49 12.86 8.21
C ILE A 38 -7.43 12.95 9.32
N HIS A 39 -7.05 11.80 9.89
CA HIS A 39 -6.04 11.75 10.95
C HIS A 39 -4.63 12.06 10.42
N LEU A 40 -4.29 11.59 9.22
CA LEU A 40 -3.03 11.91 8.55
C LEU A 40 -2.88 13.41 8.30
N GLU A 41 -3.93 14.06 7.79
CA GLU A 41 -3.95 15.50 7.50
C GLU A 41 -3.74 16.35 8.75
N ARG A 42 -4.33 15.98 9.88
CA ARG A 42 -4.10 16.63 11.18
C ARG A 42 -2.63 16.60 11.64
N HIS A 43 -1.89 15.59 11.22
CA HIS A 43 -0.45 15.45 11.48
C HIS A 43 0.41 16.00 10.32
N GLY A 44 -0.21 16.67 9.34
CA GLY A 44 0.49 17.18 8.15
C GLY A 44 1.03 16.08 7.24
N SER A 45 0.46 14.87 7.30
CA SER A 45 0.82 13.72 6.45
C SER A 45 -0.25 13.44 5.39
N SER A 46 0.06 12.54 4.47
CA SER A 46 -0.86 12.08 3.42
C SER A 46 -0.83 10.56 3.30
N LEU A 47 -1.85 9.97 2.66
CA LEU A 47 -1.90 8.52 2.43
C LEU A 47 -0.64 7.98 1.71
N PRO A 48 -0.14 8.59 0.63
CA PRO A 48 1.10 8.13 0.02
C PRO A 48 2.28 8.14 1.00
N GLN A 49 2.44 9.21 1.80
CA GLN A 49 3.50 9.31 2.80
C GLN A 49 3.36 8.23 3.89
N TRP A 50 2.13 7.95 4.31
CA TRP A 50 1.83 6.91 5.29
C TRP A 50 2.31 5.53 4.85
N TYR A 51 2.12 5.17 3.57
CA TYR A 51 2.57 3.86 3.08
C TYR A 51 4.08 3.68 3.18
N PHE A 52 4.88 4.72 2.86
CA PHE A 52 6.33 4.68 3.06
C PHE A 52 6.69 4.51 4.53
N LEU A 53 6.06 5.29 5.41
CA LEU A 53 6.29 5.21 6.86
C LEU A 53 5.92 3.83 7.42
N ARG A 54 4.83 3.22 6.95
CA ARG A 54 4.40 1.88 7.35
C ARG A 54 5.34 0.78 6.91
N VAL A 55 5.84 0.86 5.68
CA VAL A 55 6.83 -0.10 5.17
C VAL A 55 8.11 -0.02 6.01
N LEU A 56 8.62 1.20 6.26
CA LEU A 56 9.81 1.41 7.10
C LEU A 56 9.60 1.01 8.56
N ALA A 57 8.40 1.14 9.09
CA ALA A 57 8.10 0.67 10.45
C ALA A 57 8.11 -0.86 10.57
N GLY A 58 7.80 -1.58 9.49
CA GLY A 58 7.90 -3.03 9.43
C GLY A 58 9.33 -3.51 9.19
N GLN A 59 10.06 -2.81 8.32
CA GLN A 59 11.47 -3.08 8.04
C GLN A 59 12.18 -1.76 7.70
N ASP A 60 13.08 -1.35 8.56
CA ASP A 60 13.87 -0.14 8.40
C ASP A 60 15.14 -0.39 7.56
N GLY A 61 15.76 0.67 7.08
CA GLY A 61 17.01 0.57 6.34
C GLY A 61 16.87 0.02 4.92
N LEU A 62 15.73 0.25 4.28
CA LEU A 62 15.47 -0.15 2.90
C LEU A 62 16.07 0.86 1.91
N SER A 63 16.59 0.35 0.79
CA SER A 63 16.95 1.19 -0.35
C SER A 63 15.70 1.84 -0.98
N GLN A 64 15.90 2.92 -1.70
CA GLN A 64 14.82 3.61 -2.42
C GLN A 64 14.09 2.68 -3.41
N LYS A 65 14.83 1.76 -4.06
CA LYS A 65 14.25 0.77 -4.99
C LYS A 65 13.33 -0.20 -4.23
N GLU A 66 13.82 -0.78 -3.13
CA GLU A 66 13.00 -1.70 -2.31
C GLU A 66 11.74 -1.03 -1.77
N LEU A 67 11.84 0.25 -1.36
CA LEU A 67 10.69 1.04 -0.95
C LEU A 67 9.71 1.26 -2.10
N SER A 68 10.19 1.61 -3.29
CA SER A 68 9.40 1.76 -4.51
C SER A 68 8.60 0.48 -4.80
N ASP A 69 9.29 -0.65 -4.81
CA ASP A 69 8.71 -1.96 -5.11
C ASP A 69 7.65 -2.39 -4.06
N ARG A 70 7.92 -2.13 -2.77
CA ARG A 70 7.00 -2.52 -1.68
C ARG A 70 5.77 -1.61 -1.57
N VAL A 71 5.96 -0.31 -1.82
CA VAL A 71 4.85 0.65 -1.80
C VAL A 71 4.03 0.60 -3.09
N GLY A 72 4.62 0.10 -4.18
CA GLY A 72 3.98 0.05 -5.50
C GLY A 72 3.91 1.42 -6.17
N VAL A 73 4.93 2.26 -5.96
CA VAL A 73 5.03 3.60 -6.55
C VAL A 73 6.27 3.66 -7.45
N LEU A 74 6.13 4.24 -8.63
CA LEU A 74 7.25 4.40 -9.56
C LEU A 74 8.38 5.26 -8.97
N ALA A 75 9.61 5.03 -9.44
CA ALA A 75 10.80 5.68 -8.91
C ALA A 75 10.71 7.22 -8.78
N PRO A 76 10.19 7.99 -9.76
CA PRO A 76 10.06 9.45 -9.60
C PRO A 76 9.12 9.86 -8.45
N GLY A 77 8.01 9.16 -8.30
CA GLY A 77 7.06 9.36 -7.19
C GLY A 77 7.69 9.03 -5.84
N THR A 78 8.51 7.97 -5.79
CA THR A 78 9.25 7.57 -4.59
C THR A 78 10.25 8.64 -4.17
N VAL A 79 11.04 9.20 -5.11
CA VAL A 79 11.98 10.31 -4.82
C VAL A 79 11.23 11.51 -4.21
N THR A 80 10.14 11.93 -4.85
CA THR A 80 9.34 13.06 -4.39
C THR A 80 8.76 12.81 -2.99
N ALA A 81 8.23 11.62 -2.73
CA ALA A 81 7.68 11.26 -1.42
C ALA A 81 8.78 11.26 -0.34
N LEU A 82 9.92 10.64 -0.61
CA LEU A 82 11.04 10.57 0.33
C LEU A 82 11.63 11.95 0.64
N ASN A 83 11.75 12.84 -0.33
CA ASN A 83 12.20 14.21 -0.12
C ASN A 83 11.25 14.96 0.83
N LYS A 84 9.93 14.81 0.64
CA LYS A 84 8.92 15.39 1.54
C LYS A 84 8.98 14.79 2.95
N LEU A 85 9.20 13.48 3.08
CA LEU A 85 9.35 12.83 4.38
C LEU A 85 10.61 13.30 5.11
N GLN A 86 11.71 13.46 4.36
CA GLN A 86 12.98 13.94 4.89
C GLN A 86 12.91 15.42 5.31
N SER A 87 12.27 16.28 4.51
CA SER A 87 12.08 17.71 4.87
C SER A 87 11.25 17.89 6.14
N LYS A 88 10.35 16.95 6.43
CA LYS A 88 9.57 16.90 7.68
C LYS A 88 10.34 16.28 8.86
N GLY A 89 11.53 15.76 8.61
CA GLY A 89 12.35 15.08 9.58
C GLY A 89 11.77 13.74 10.05
N TRP A 90 10.98 13.07 9.22
CA TRP A 90 10.38 11.77 9.56
C TRP A 90 11.22 10.59 9.09
N VAL A 91 12.01 10.79 8.06
CA VAL A 91 13.01 9.84 7.58
C VAL A 91 14.37 10.52 7.40
N GLU A 92 15.40 9.72 7.39
CA GLU A 92 16.76 10.11 7.03
C GLU A 92 17.36 9.12 6.05
N ARG A 93 18.31 9.57 5.23
CA ARG A 93 19.10 8.72 4.34
C ARG A 93 20.47 8.52 4.95
N GLN A 94 20.93 7.27 4.99
CA GLN A 94 22.27 6.92 5.42
C GLN A 94 23.00 6.18 4.29
N PRO A 95 24.32 6.33 4.13
CA PRO A 95 25.09 5.56 3.15
C PRO A 95 24.88 4.05 3.36
N HIS A 96 24.79 3.31 2.25
CA HIS A 96 24.70 1.86 2.35
C HIS A 96 26.01 1.29 2.91
N PRO A 97 25.98 0.31 3.85
CA PRO A 97 27.18 -0.18 4.53
C PRO A 97 28.29 -0.67 3.61
N SER A 98 27.94 -1.31 2.49
CA SER A 98 28.89 -1.93 1.56
C SER A 98 29.00 -1.22 0.19
N ASP A 99 28.15 -0.22 -0.11
CA ASP A 99 28.21 0.54 -1.37
C ASP A 99 27.86 2.01 -1.15
N LYS A 100 28.88 2.84 -1.01
CA LYS A 100 28.75 4.29 -0.75
C LYS A 100 27.98 5.07 -1.84
N ARG A 101 27.77 4.47 -3.02
CA ARG A 101 26.95 5.08 -4.10
C ARG A 101 25.44 4.89 -3.86
N LYS A 102 25.07 4.03 -2.93
CA LYS A 102 23.70 3.76 -2.53
C LYS A 102 23.40 4.37 -1.17
N SER A 103 22.14 4.64 -0.93
CA SER A 103 21.67 5.07 0.39
C SER A 103 20.44 4.27 0.79
N ASN A 104 20.37 3.97 2.08
CA ASN A 104 19.22 3.37 2.72
C ASN A 104 18.43 4.42 3.48
N VAL A 105 17.13 4.21 3.60
CA VAL A 105 16.19 5.11 4.25
C VAL A 105 15.78 4.53 5.59
N TYR A 106 15.84 5.37 6.61
CA TYR A 106 15.53 5.00 7.99
C TYR A 106 14.48 5.95 8.58
N LEU A 107 13.64 5.43 9.46
CA LEU A 107 12.78 6.27 10.29
C LEU A 107 13.60 7.00 11.34
N THR A 108 13.41 8.30 11.46
CA THR A 108 13.91 9.06 12.59
C THR A 108 13.11 8.77 13.87
N LYS A 109 13.58 9.23 15.03
CA LYS A 109 12.79 9.21 16.28
C LYS A 109 11.43 9.91 16.12
N LYS A 110 11.40 11.01 15.35
CA LYS A 110 10.15 11.76 15.03
C LYS A 110 9.22 10.94 14.16
N GLY A 111 9.74 10.29 13.10
CA GLY A 111 8.98 9.41 12.22
C GLY A 111 8.38 8.23 12.96
N ARG A 112 9.16 7.56 13.84
CA ARG A 112 8.66 6.46 14.67
C ARG A 112 7.55 6.88 15.63
N ARG A 113 7.65 8.08 16.23
CA ARG A 113 6.57 8.63 17.07
C ARG A 113 5.31 8.87 16.27
N LEU A 114 5.43 9.45 15.07
CA LEU A 114 4.29 9.69 14.18
C LEU A 114 3.60 8.37 13.79
N VAL A 115 4.38 7.34 13.39
CA VAL A 115 3.79 6.03 13.06
C VAL A 115 3.03 5.46 14.27
N ARG A 116 3.60 5.52 15.47
CA ARG A 116 2.93 5.02 16.67
C ARG A 116 1.63 5.77 16.99
N SER A 117 1.59 7.09 16.78
CA SER A 117 0.36 7.87 17.03
C SER A 117 -0.74 7.60 16.00
N LEU A 118 -0.38 7.26 14.76
CA LEU A 118 -1.32 7.01 13.68
C LEU A 118 -1.76 5.55 13.54
N LEU A 119 -0.99 4.63 14.10
CA LEU A 119 -1.27 3.19 13.98
C LEU A 119 -2.63 2.79 14.55
N PRO A 120 -3.09 3.30 15.72
CA PRO A 120 -4.44 3.01 16.21
C PRO A 120 -5.54 3.41 15.23
N GLU A 121 -5.39 4.56 14.55
CA GLU A 121 -6.38 5.04 13.58
C GLU A 121 -6.39 4.19 12.29
N ALA A 122 -5.22 3.71 11.87
CA ALA A 122 -5.12 2.74 10.78
C ALA A 122 -5.77 1.39 11.14
N ILE A 123 -5.62 0.94 12.38
CA ILE A 123 -6.26 -0.28 12.88
C ILE A 123 -7.77 -0.09 12.92
N LYS A 124 -8.29 1.03 13.44
CA LYS A 124 -9.73 1.33 13.45
C LYS A 124 -10.33 1.26 12.05
N SER A 125 -9.65 1.85 11.06
CA SER A 125 -10.11 1.80 9.66
C SER A 125 -10.23 0.37 9.13
N ASN A 126 -9.34 -0.54 9.53
CA ASN A 126 -9.43 -1.96 9.16
C ASN A 126 -10.54 -2.69 9.95
N ASN A 127 -10.73 -2.35 11.22
CA ASN A 127 -11.73 -3.00 12.08
C ASN A 127 -13.17 -2.72 11.63
N ILE A 128 -13.43 -1.61 10.92
CA ILE A 128 -14.75 -1.34 10.31
C ILE A 128 -15.21 -2.53 9.44
N ALA A 129 -14.30 -3.18 8.75
CA ALA A 129 -14.64 -4.35 7.94
C ALA A 129 -15.07 -5.55 8.79
N LEU A 130 -14.56 -5.70 10.02
CA LEU A 130 -14.94 -6.76 10.95
C LEU A 130 -16.34 -6.54 11.57
N GLU A 131 -16.88 -5.32 11.48
CA GLU A 131 -18.27 -5.02 11.84
C GLU A 131 -19.28 -5.45 10.75
N ILE A 132 -18.78 -5.64 9.52
CA ILE A 132 -19.59 -5.94 8.33
C ILE A 132 -19.46 -7.41 7.92
N LEU A 133 -18.25 -7.98 8.04
CA LEU A 133 -17.91 -9.33 7.62
C LEU A 133 -17.60 -10.20 8.83
N THR A 134 -17.97 -11.49 8.77
CA THR A 134 -17.50 -12.47 9.75
C THR A 134 -15.99 -12.66 9.64
N GLU A 135 -15.35 -13.21 10.68
CA GLU A 135 -13.91 -13.52 10.66
C GLU A 135 -13.54 -14.43 9.48
N GLU A 136 -14.36 -15.44 9.19
CA GLU A 136 -14.16 -16.35 8.06
C GLU A 136 -14.25 -15.61 6.72
N GLN A 137 -15.26 -14.75 6.52
CA GLN A 137 -15.41 -13.94 5.31
C GLN A 137 -14.24 -12.97 5.13
N MET A 138 -13.76 -12.39 6.24
CA MET A 138 -12.60 -11.49 6.21
C MET A 138 -11.33 -12.25 5.80
N GLU A 139 -11.10 -13.47 6.31
CA GLU A 139 -9.93 -14.26 5.92
C GLU A 139 -10.01 -14.70 4.46
N GLN A 140 -11.16 -15.17 3.99
CA GLN A 140 -11.39 -15.50 2.57
C GLN A 140 -11.12 -14.29 1.66
N LEU A 141 -11.63 -13.11 2.02
CA LEU A 141 -11.38 -11.88 1.26
C LEU A 141 -9.88 -11.55 1.22
N ARG A 142 -9.19 -11.68 2.34
CA ARG A 142 -7.75 -11.44 2.46
C ARG A 142 -6.95 -12.36 1.56
N GLU A 143 -7.24 -13.66 1.58
CA GLU A 143 -6.60 -14.67 0.73
C GLU A 143 -6.82 -14.37 -0.76
N LEU A 144 -8.06 -14.05 -1.15
CA LEU A 144 -8.40 -13.72 -2.54
C LEU A 144 -7.67 -12.46 -3.02
N LEU A 145 -7.58 -11.43 -2.20
CA LEU A 145 -6.85 -10.20 -2.53
C LEU A 145 -5.34 -10.44 -2.63
N ILE A 146 -4.78 -11.32 -1.80
CA ILE A 146 -3.35 -11.70 -1.87
C ILE A 146 -3.09 -12.46 -3.17
N LEU A 147 -3.93 -13.44 -3.51
CA LEU A 147 -3.83 -14.22 -4.74
C LEU A 147 -3.94 -13.33 -5.98
N LEU A 148 -4.95 -12.45 -6.01
CA LEU A 148 -5.15 -11.48 -7.09
C LEU A 148 -3.91 -10.60 -7.29
N ARG A 149 -3.39 -10.02 -6.20
CA ARG A 149 -2.18 -9.18 -6.24
C ARG A 149 -0.98 -9.93 -6.80
N ALA A 150 -0.77 -11.18 -6.39
CA ALA A 150 0.34 -12.00 -6.87
C ALA A 150 0.21 -12.28 -8.38
N GLY A 151 -0.99 -12.64 -8.84
CA GLY A 151 -1.26 -12.89 -10.26
C GLY A 151 -1.10 -11.63 -11.11
N MET A 152 -1.65 -10.49 -10.67
CA MET A 152 -1.52 -9.21 -11.38
C MET A 152 -0.06 -8.75 -11.47
N LYS A 153 0.71 -8.91 -10.39
CA LYS A 153 2.15 -8.59 -10.40
C LYS A 153 2.92 -9.45 -11.40
N LYS A 154 2.64 -10.76 -11.47
CA LYS A 154 3.26 -11.67 -12.42
C LYS A 154 2.95 -11.24 -13.86
N LYS A 155 1.69 -11.02 -14.20
CA LYS A 155 1.26 -10.56 -15.54
C LYS A 155 1.92 -9.23 -15.94
N SER A 156 2.05 -8.29 -14.99
CA SER A 156 2.73 -7.01 -15.23
C SER A 156 4.21 -7.16 -15.55
N ILE A 157 4.89 -8.16 -14.94
CA ILE A 157 6.32 -8.44 -15.19
C ILE A 157 6.50 -9.14 -16.53
N ASP A 158 5.62 -10.11 -16.84
CA ASP A 158 5.67 -10.93 -18.06
C ASP A 158 5.23 -10.16 -19.33
N GLY A 159 4.76 -8.90 -19.18
CA GLY A 159 4.26 -8.09 -20.30
C GLY A 159 2.89 -8.54 -20.84
N ASP A 160 2.20 -9.40 -20.11
CA ASP A 160 0.88 -9.98 -20.47
C ASP A 160 -0.31 -9.03 -20.24
N PHE A 161 -0.07 -7.74 -20.06
CA PHE A 161 -1.12 -6.75 -20.15
C PHE A 161 -1.29 -6.35 -21.62
N PRO A 162 -2.51 -6.42 -22.16
CA PRO A 162 -2.80 -5.99 -23.52
C PRO A 162 -2.57 -4.49 -23.69
#